data_5aa9f6ac050416a048b8a558ef9b2c04
#
_entry.id   5aa9f6ac050416a048b8a558ef9b2c04
#
_cell.length_a   1.000
_cell.length_b   1.000
_cell.length_c   1.000
_cell.angle_alpha   90.00
_cell.angle_beta   90.00
_cell.angle_gamma   90.00
#
_symmetry.space_group_name_H-M   'P 1'
#
loop_
_entity.id
_entity.type
_entity.pdbx_description
1 polymer ?
#
loop_
_entity_poly.entity_id
_entity_poly.type
_entity_poly.pdbx_seq_one_letter_code
_entity_poly.pdbx_strand_id
1 'polypeptide(L)'
;FARRIKELGYKVSINPINIMGYSDKDLLWIFEQVNEIHPWQFSIVDTFGSMRRRDLERIVSMADHNLAPDIRLALHLHENMALSFCLAQEFLDKHLGRDTTVDGSLMGMGRIPGNLPIELIADYMNEYFGGHYNIDDLMDAIQDHIAPIKGNCAWGYTPAYFLSAKFNLHRNYAEHYLGKGDLTNRDINHILAAIAPNKKTVFDAAYADTLYTEYKNRRIDDAGALAALQRAFAGKTVLVLAPGGSLAAEAGRAAVAAAQADVIVSANFVPDFVTPDYAFFTNAKRFDVDAAYPCPLILTSNLRADKDAAVVNYDRLSATDAQGGNSALMLLRLLRQCGAARVL
;
A
#
# COMPACT_ATOMS: atom_id res chain seq x y z
N PHE A 1 25.12 24.33 -3.61
CA PHE A 1 24.33 24.83 -4.75
C PHE A 1 23.34 25.91 -4.31
N ALA A 2 22.41 25.64 -3.37
CA ALA A 2 21.39 26.58 -2.90
C ALA A 2 21.98 27.90 -2.37
N ARG A 3 23.06 27.85 -1.56
CA ARG A 3 23.78 29.06 -1.08
C ARG A 3 24.26 29.92 -2.24
N ARG A 4 24.84 29.31 -3.27
CA ARG A 4 25.34 30.06 -4.44
C ARG A 4 24.23 30.75 -5.23
N ILE A 5 23.07 30.11 -5.40
CA ILE A 5 21.90 30.73 -6.06
C ILE A 5 21.39 31.92 -5.25
N LYS A 6 21.33 31.78 -3.91
CA LYS A 6 20.95 32.87 -3.01
C LYS A 6 21.92 34.06 -3.08
N GLU A 7 23.23 33.80 -3.13
CA GLU A 7 24.26 34.86 -3.30
C GLU A 7 24.09 35.63 -4.61
N LEU A 8 23.51 35.00 -5.66
CA LEU A 8 23.19 35.65 -6.92
C LEU A 8 21.89 36.47 -6.89
N GLY A 9 21.25 36.60 -5.71
CA GLY A 9 20.04 37.39 -5.50
C GLY A 9 18.72 36.70 -5.83
N TYR A 10 18.71 35.38 -6.12
CA TYR A 10 17.49 34.64 -6.39
C TYR A 10 16.82 34.13 -5.10
N LYS A 11 15.51 34.07 -5.12
CA LYS A 11 14.74 33.34 -4.12
C LYS A 11 14.94 31.84 -4.32
N VAL A 12 15.23 31.11 -3.23
CA VAL A 12 15.49 29.68 -3.27
C VAL A 12 14.36 28.95 -2.54
N SER A 13 13.74 27.98 -3.19
CA SER A 13 12.87 26.99 -2.56
C SER A 13 13.64 25.67 -2.41
N ILE A 14 13.58 25.05 -1.24
CA ILE A 14 14.15 23.71 -0.98
C ILE A 14 13.02 22.70 -0.94
N ASN A 15 13.08 21.72 -1.85
CA ASN A 15 12.06 20.72 -2.07
C ASN A 15 12.66 19.32 -1.87
N PRO A 16 12.76 18.78 -0.64
CA PRO A 16 13.26 17.43 -0.42
C PRO A 16 12.27 16.42 -0.99
N ILE A 17 12.79 15.51 -1.82
CA ILE A 17 11.98 14.45 -2.41
C ILE A 17 11.72 13.33 -1.40
N ASN A 18 10.56 12.66 -1.51
CA ASN A 18 10.17 11.51 -0.69
C ASN A 18 10.21 11.81 0.83
N ILE A 19 9.63 12.94 1.24
CA ILE A 19 9.61 13.36 2.64
C ILE A 19 9.00 12.29 3.57
N MET A 20 8.10 11.47 3.03
CA MET A 20 7.49 10.34 3.73
C MET A 20 8.48 9.21 4.06
N GLY A 21 9.62 9.17 3.42
CA GLY A 21 10.67 8.17 3.64
C GLY A 21 11.65 8.52 4.75
N TYR A 22 11.61 9.75 5.30
CA TYR A 22 12.54 10.21 6.34
C TYR A 22 12.01 9.88 7.73
N SER A 23 12.92 9.44 8.62
CA SER A 23 12.64 9.38 10.05
C SER A 23 12.54 10.78 10.67
N ASP A 24 11.98 10.89 11.88
CA ASP A 24 11.95 12.16 12.60
C ASP A 24 13.35 12.75 12.82
N LYS A 25 14.34 11.90 13.06
CA LYS A 25 15.74 12.30 13.19
C LYS A 25 16.29 12.91 11.90
N ASP A 26 15.98 12.28 10.74
CA ASP A 26 16.42 12.79 9.45
C ASP A 26 15.74 14.13 9.13
N LEU A 27 14.44 14.27 9.43
CA LEU A 27 13.71 15.52 9.25
C LEU A 27 14.30 16.65 10.10
N LEU A 28 14.59 16.41 11.38
CA LEU A 28 15.22 17.39 12.24
C LEU A 28 16.58 17.85 11.71
N TRP A 29 17.41 16.90 11.25
CA TRP A 29 18.68 17.23 10.63
C TRP A 29 18.49 18.06 9.34
N ILE A 30 17.49 17.72 8.51
CA ILE A 30 17.18 18.51 7.30
C ILE A 30 16.78 19.95 7.70
N PHE A 31 15.94 20.12 8.71
CA PHE A 31 15.52 21.46 9.17
C PHE A 31 16.71 22.29 9.70
N GLU A 32 17.65 21.68 10.41
CA GLU A 32 18.90 22.35 10.82
C GLU A 32 19.67 22.84 9.58
N GLN A 33 19.87 21.98 8.57
CA GLN A 33 20.56 22.38 7.34
C GLN A 33 19.80 23.46 6.55
N VAL A 34 18.47 23.40 6.55
CA VAL A 34 17.61 24.41 5.92
C VAL A 34 17.74 25.75 6.63
N ASN A 35 17.76 25.78 7.97
CA ASN A 35 17.97 26.99 8.75
C ASN A 35 19.33 27.62 8.45
N GLU A 36 20.42 26.83 8.30
CA GLU A 36 21.73 27.34 7.93
C GLU A 36 21.77 27.99 6.52
N ILE A 37 21.02 27.42 5.56
CA ILE A 37 20.90 27.95 4.22
C ILE A 37 19.99 29.17 4.22
N HIS A 38 18.97 29.15 5.05
CA HIS A 38 17.95 30.18 5.22
C HIS A 38 17.30 30.55 3.87
N PRO A 39 16.62 29.56 3.19
CA PRO A 39 15.98 29.78 1.91
C PRO A 39 14.73 30.65 2.05
N TRP A 40 14.19 31.12 0.93
CA TRP A 40 12.91 31.81 0.90
C TRP A 40 11.74 30.90 1.28
N GLN A 41 11.84 29.58 0.92
CA GLN A 41 10.78 28.61 1.12
C GLN A 41 11.35 27.21 1.36
N PHE A 42 10.68 26.45 2.21
CA PHE A 42 10.82 25.00 2.35
C PHE A 42 9.52 24.33 1.96
N SER A 43 9.55 23.33 1.08
CA SER A 43 8.36 22.63 0.61
C SER A 43 8.28 21.23 1.19
N ILE A 44 7.14 20.89 1.75
CA ILE A 44 6.76 19.51 2.10
C ILE A 44 6.26 18.84 0.81
N VAL A 45 7.04 17.88 0.28
CA VAL A 45 6.76 17.27 -1.03
C VAL A 45 6.29 15.82 -0.86
N ASP A 46 5.04 15.57 -1.14
CA ASP A 46 4.47 14.22 -1.25
C ASP A 46 4.81 13.60 -2.62
N THR A 47 6.07 13.22 -2.79
CA THR A 47 6.64 12.76 -4.08
C THR A 47 5.88 11.60 -4.71
N PHE A 48 5.36 10.69 -3.89
CA PHE A 48 4.69 9.47 -4.36
C PHE A 48 3.17 9.50 -4.13
N GLY A 49 2.60 10.64 -3.71
CA GLY A 49 1.19 10.79 -3.41
C GLY A 49 0.72 9.83 -2.31
N SER A 50 1.59 9.53 -1.35
CA SER A 50 1.37 8.54 -0.29
C SER A 50 0.96 9.16 1.04
N MET A 51 1.03 10.49 1.16
CA MET A 51 0.73 11.24 2.37
C MET A 51 -0.74 11.10 2.78
N ARG A 52 -0.95 10.92 4.07
CA ARG A 52 -2.25 10.91 4.70
C ARG A 52 -2.35 12.03 5.73
N ARG A 53 -3.54 12.32 6.22
CA ARG A 53 -3.78 13.38 7.20
C ARG A 53 -2.83 13.34 8.39
N ARG A 54 -2.59 12.18 8.98
CA ARG A 54 -1.68 12.01 10.13
C ARG A 54 -0.22 12.33 9.79
N ASP A 55 0.18 11.99 8.56
CA ASP A 55 1.54 12.27 8.09
C ASP A 55 1.73 13.77 7.87
N LEU A 56 0.74 14.43 7.23
CA LEU A 56 0.72 15.88 7.06
C LEU A 56 0.81 16.58 8.42
N GLU A 57 -0.04 16.21 9.38
CA GLU A 57 -0.06 16.78 10.73
C GLU A 57 1.30 16.68 11.41
N ARG A 58 1.91 15.50 11.40
CA ARG A 58 3.22 15.25 11.98
C ARG A 58 4.31 16.10 11.32
N ILE A 59 4.39 16.06 9.98
CA ILE A 59 5.49 16.74 9.26
C ILE A 59 5.34 18.26 9.34
N VAL A 60 4.12 18.79 9.21
CA VAL A 60 3.87 20.22 9.33
C VAL A 60 4.21 20.71 10.74
N SER A 61 3.77 19.99 11.78
CA SER A 61 4.11 20.35 13.16
C SER A 61 5.62 20.38 13.41
N MET A 62 6.33 19.35 12.91
CA MET A 62 7.79 19.31 13.03
C MET A 62 8.47 20.47 12.28
N ALA A 63 8.03 20.76 11.06
CA ALA A 63 8.58 21.84 10.25
C ALA A 63 8.31 23.20 10.88
N ASP A 64 7.10 23.44 11.35
CA ASP A 64 6.71 24.72 11.95
C ASP A 64 7.48 25.04 13.24
N HIS A 65 7.74 24.03 14.07
CA HIS A 65 8.48 24.21 15.32
C HIS A 65 10.01 24.29 15.15
N ASN A 66 10.57 23.77 14.05
CA ASN A 66 12.02 23.65 13.91
C ASN A 66 12.62 24.53 12.79
N LEU A 67 11.83 25.03 11.85
CA LEU A 67 12.29 25.99 10.85
C LEU A 67 12.23 27.42 11.40
N ALA A 68 13.17 28.26 10.98
CA ALA A 68 13.14 29.70 11.29
C ALA A 68 11.78 30.31 10.84
N PRO A 69 11.17 31.21 11.66
CA PRO A 69 9.78 31.64 11.48
C PRO A 69 9.52 32.40 10.18
N ASP A 70 10.54 32.99 9.58
CA ASP A 70 10.48 33.75 8.33
C ASP A 70 10.73 32.87 7.09
N ILE A 71 11.06 31.60 7.27
CA ILE A 71 11.08 30.63 6.15
C ILE A 71 9.63 30.23 5.83
N ARG A 72 9.17 30.54 4.62
CA ARG A 72 7.85 30.15 4.14
C ARG A 72 7.72 28.63 4.09
N LEU A 73 6.59 28.10 4.53
CA LEU A 73 6.27 26.67 4.42
C LEU A 73 5.34 26.42 3.24
N ALA A 74 5.74 25.52 2.34
CA ALA A 74 4.96 25.15 1.18
C ALA A 74 4.53 23.69 1.23
N LEU A 75 3.44 23.38 0.55
CA LEU A 75 2.90 22.03 0.37
C LEU A 75 2.78 21.70 -1.11
N HIS A 76 3.42 20.60 -1.54
CA HIS A 76 3.37 20.08 -2.89
C HIS A 76 2.85 18.63 -2.87
N LEU A 77 1.69 18.40 -3.49
CA LEU A 77 0.95 17.16 -3.41
C LEU A 77 0.73 16.52 -4.77
N HIS A 78 0.70 15.17 -4.79
CA HIS A 78 0.31 14.38 -5.95
C HIS A 78 -1.00 13.63 -5.71
N GLU A 79 -1.74 13.34 -6.80
CA GLU A 79 -3.14 12.88 -6.78
C GLU A 79 -3.30 11.35 -6.79
N ASN A 80 -2.28 10.61 -6.34
CA ASN A 80 -2.31 9.14 -6.34
C ASN A 80 -3.46 8.54 -5.53
N MET A 81 -3.82 9.19 -4.42
CA MET A 81 -4.88 8.73 -3.51
C MET A 81 -6.14 9.57 -3.55
N ALA A 82 -6.25 10.53 -4.48
CA ALA A 82 -7.34 11.50 -4.52
C ALA A 82 -7.50 12.28 -3.20
N LEU A 83 -6.40 12.66 -2.57
CA LEU A 83 -6.37 13.35 -1.28
C LEU A 83 -5.77 14.76 -1.35
N SER A 84 -5.23 15.18 -2.49
CA SER A 84 -4.47 16.43 -2.58
C SER A 84 -5.28 17.63 -2.14
N PHE A 85 -6.53 17.76 -2.56
CA PHE A 85 -7.40 18.88 -2.18
C PHE A 85 -7.69 18.88 -0.66
N CYS A 86 -8.08 17.73 -0.09
CA CYS A 86 -8.35 17.64 1.34
C CYS A 86 -7.12 17.94 2.20
N LEU A 87 -5.94 17.46 1.79
CA LEU A 87 -4.69 17.73 2.51
C LEU A 87 -4.26 19.18 2.40
N ALA A 88 -4.51 19.83 1.25
CA ALA A 88 -4.23 21.26 1.06
C ALA A 88 -5.14 22.13 1.95
N GLN A 89 -6.45 21.82 2.04
CA GLN A 89 -7.36 22.48 2.97
C GLN A 89 -6.88 22.31 4.43
N GLU A 90 -6.60 21.09 4.86
CA GLU A 90 -6.08 20.79 6.20
C GLU A 90 -4.81 21.57 6.53
N PHE A 91 -3.92 21.74 5.54
CA PHE A 91 -2.69 22.52 5.70
C PHE A 91 -2.98 24.01 5.92
N LEU A 92 -3.84 24.60 5.12
CA LEU A 92 -4.22 26.02 5.22
C LEU A 92 -4.98 26.30 6.52
N ASP A 93 -5.90 25.42 6.92
CA ASP A 93 -6.72 25.54 8.12
C ASP A 93 -5.89 25.51 9.44
N LYS A 94 -4.63 25.12 9.38
CA LYS A 94 -3.74 25.19 10.55
C LYS A 94 -3.38 26.62 10.97
N HIS A 95 -3.62 27.61 10.10
CA HIS A 95 -3.32 29.02 10.38
C HIS A 95 -1.95 29.23 11.02
N LEU A 96 -0.91 28.66 10.40
CA LEU A 96 0.46 28.72 10.93
C LEU A 96 0.91 30.19 11.07
N GLY A 97 1.77 30.46 12.08
CA GLY A 97 2.31 31.79 12.34
C GLY A 97 3.34 32.27 11.31
N ARG A 98 3.38 31.67 10.12
CA ARG A 98 4.31 31.97 9.02
C ARG A 98 3.59 32.03 7.69
N ASP A 99 4.22 32.59 6.67
CA ASP A 99 3.72 32.54 5.31
C ASP A 99 3.62 31.09 4.83
N THR A 100 2.50 30.76 4.21
CA THR A 100 2.24 29.45 3.61
C THR A 100 2.02 29.54 2.10
N THR A 101 2.34 28.46 1.38
CA THR A 101 2.12 28.31 -0.06
C THR A 101 1.60 26.91 -0.36
N VAL A 102 0.71 26.80 -1.34
CA VAL A 102 0.25 25.52 -1.87
C VAL A 102 0.55 25.47 -3.35
N ASP A 103 1.24 24.43 -3.79
CA ASP A 103 1.57 24.22 -5.20
C ASP A 103 0.48 23.39 -5.89
N GLY A 104 0.07 23.81 -7.08
CA GLY A 104 -0.93 23.12 -7.89
C GLY A 104 -0.80 23.44 -9.37
N SER A 105 -1.69 22.88 -10.16
CA SER A 105 -1.79 23.13 -11.59
C SER A 105 -3.25 23.05 -12.03
N LEU A 106 -3.61 23.72 -13.15
CA LEU A 106 -4.96 23.67 -13.70
C LEU A 106 -5.37 22.22 -13.99
N MET A 107 -6.56 21.82 -13.51
CA MET A 107 -7.08 20.45 -13.54
C MET A 107 -6.11 19.41 -12.96
N GLY A 108 -5.18 19.81 -12.11
CA GLY A 108 -4.13 18.92 -11.61
C GLY A 108 -3.20 18.41 -12.70
N MET A 109 -3.02 19.15 -13.81
CA MET A 109 -2.16 18.74 -14.91
C MET A 109 -0.76 18.45 -14.42
N GLY A 110 -0.24 17.30 -14.80
CA GLY A 110 1.10 16.90 -14.42
C GLY A 110 1.42 15.48 -14.86
N ARG A 111 2.57 15.02 -14.43
CA ARG A 111 2.97 13.64 -14.62
C ARG A 111 1.99 12.74 -13.86
N ILE A 112 1.46 11.72 -14.54
CA ILE A 112 0.44 10.83 -13.97
C ILE A 112 0.88 10.34 -12.56
N PRO A 113 0.03 10.43 -11.52
CA PRO A 113 -1.41 10.73 -11.57
C PRO A 113 -1.78 12.22 -11.58
N GLY A 114 -0.84 13.15 -11.51
CA GLY A 114 -1.08 14.59 -11.52
C GLY A 114 -0.86 15.25 -10.16
N ASN A 115 -1.12 16.54 -10.10
CA ASN A 115 -0.93 17.43 -8.96
C ASN A 115 -2.28 17.82 -8.33
N LEU A 116 -2.23 18.68 -7.32
CA LEU A 116 -3.40 19.36 -6.79
C LEU A 116 -4.05 20.23 -7.87
N PRO A 117 -5.38 20.12 -8.13
CA PRO A 117 -6.11 21.05 -8.98
C PRO A 117 -6.15 22.45 -8.36
N ILE A 118 -5.47 23.42 -9.00
CA ILE A 118 -5.29 24.77 -8.42
C ILE A 118 -6.60 25.57 -8.37
N GLU A 119 -7.50 25.34 -9.28
CA GLU A 119 -8.81 25.99 -9.34
C GLU A 119 -9.64 25.71 -8.08
N LEU A 120 -9.58 24.47 -7.57
CA LEU A 120 -10.32 24.09 -6.37
C LEU A 120 -9.77 24.77 -5.11
N ILE A 121 -8.45 24.83 -4.99
CA ILE A 121 -7.84 25.44 -3.81
C ILE A 121 -7.88 26.97 -3.88
N ALA A 122 -7.86 27.57 -5.07
CA ALA A 122 -8.03 29.00 -5.27
C ALA A 122 -9.43 29.45 -4.83
N ASP A 123 -10.47 28.71 -5.20
CA ASP A 123 -11.85 28.95 -4.76
C ASP A 123 -11.98 28.84 -3.24
N TYR A 124 -11.43 27.80 -2.65
CA TYR A 124 -11.37 27.62 -1.18
C TYR A 124 -10.66 28.79 -0.47
N MET A 125 -9.55 29.28 -1.04
CA MET A 125 -8.81 30.42 -0.48
C MET A 125 -9.62 31.72 -0.64
N ASN A 126 -10.40 31.90 -1.69
CA ASN A 126 -11.31 33.04 -1.83
C ASN A 126 -12.37 33.04 -0.74
N GLU A 127 -12.95 31.87 -0.45
CA GLU A 127 -14.04 31.74 0.51
C GLU A 127 -13.57 31.91 1.97
N TYR A 128 -12.45 31.30 2.33
CA TYR A 128 -12.05 31.18 3.74
C TYR A 128 -10.81 32.00 4.15
N PHE A 129 -10.02 32.48 3.18
CA PHE A 129 -8.74 33.17 3.47
C PHE A 129 -8.65 34.58 2.86
N GLY A 130 -9.76 35.12 2.38
CA GLY A 130 -9.78 36.46 1.76
C GLY A 130 -8.95 36.54 0.48
N GLY A 131 -8.82 35.45 -0.25
CA GLY A 131 -8.21 35.43 -1.57
C GLY A 131 -9.01 36.24 -2.58
N HIS A 132 -8.38 36.60 -3.69
CA HIS A 132 -8.99 37.35 -4.79
C HIS A 132 -8.61 36.72 -6.14
N TYR A 133 -8.60 35.39 -6.22
CA TYR A 133 -8.34 34.66 -7.44
C TYR A 133 -9.54 34.74 -8.37
N ASN A 134 -9.31 35.06 -9.63
CA ASN A 134 -10.38 35.07 -10.63
C ASN A 134 -10.64 33.62 -11.11
N ILE A 135 -11.71 33.03 -10.62
CA ILE A 135 -12.08 31.65 -10.96
C ILE A 135 -12.53 31.53 -12.40
N ASP A 136 -13.22 32.53 -12.96
CA ASP A 136 -13.66 32.51 -14.34
C ASP A 136 -12.48 32.42 -15.32
N ASP A 137 -11.42 33.22 -15.10
CA ASP A 137 -10.21 33.16 -15.92
C ASP A 137 -9.52 31.77 -15.83
N LEU A 138 -9.56 31.13 -14.65
CA LEU A 138 -9.06 29.75 -14.50
C LEU A 138 -9.91 28.75 -15.28
N MET A 139 -11.25 28.92 -15.28
CA MET A 139 -12.16 28.06 -16.03
C MET A 139 -11.98 28.21 -17.53
N ASP A 140 -11.83 29.45 -18.03
CA ASP A 140 -11.56 29.72 -19.45
C ASP A 140 -10.23 29.09 -19.87
N ALA A 141 -9.17 29.27 -19.08
CA ALA A 141 -7.87 28.65 -19.35
C ALA A 141 -7.95 27.11 -19.36
N ILE A 142 -8.74 26.52 -18.46
CA ILE A 142 -8.99 25.08 -18.44
C ILE A 142 -9.68 24.65 -19.72
N GLN A 143 -10.78 25.31 -20.10
CA GLN A 143 -11.56 24.96 -21.27
C GLN A 143 -10.73 25.04 -22.56
N ASP A 144 -10.02 26.15 -22.74
CA ASP A 144 -9.36 26.49 -24.01
C ASP A 144 -8.01 25.76 -24.16
N HIS A 145 -7.32 25.45 -23.07
CA HIS A 145 -5.94 24.97 -23.13
C HIS A 145 -5.73 23.60 -22.46
N ILE A 146 -6.31 23.37 -21.28
CA ILE A 146 -5.96 22.20 -20.48
C ILE A 146 -6.83 20.98 -20.81
N ALA A 147 -8.15 21.19 -20.98
CA ALA A 147 -9.07 20.09 -21.30
C ALA A 147 -8.74 19.40 -22.64
N PRO A 148 -8.37 20.13 -23.72
CA PRO A 148 -7.89 19.50 -24.95
C PRO A 148 -6.63 18.65 -24.78
N ILE A 149 -5.69 19.08 -23.91
CA ILE A 149 -4.49 18.31 -23.59
C ILE A 149 -4.86 17.03 -22.85
N LYS A 150 -5.76 17.11 -21.86
CA LYS A 150 -6.23 15.95 -21.09
C LYS A 150 -6.91 14.90 -21.94
N GLY A 151 -7.61 15.30 -22.98
CA GLY A 151 -8.22 14.40 -23.96
C GLY A 151 -7.21 13.49 -24.67
N ASN A 152 -5.95 13.93 -24.80
CA ASN A 152 -4.88 13.21 -25.47
C ASN A 152 -3.87 12.59 -24.48
N CYS A 153 -3.79 13.09 -23.25
CA CYS A 153 -2.81 12.68 -22.26
C CYS A 153 -3.48 12.59 -20.87
N ALA A 154 -4.02 11.43 -20.56
CA ALA A 154 -4.78 11.23 -19.33
C ALA A 154 -3.90 11.39 -18.07
N TRP A 155 -4.40 12.10 -17.07
CA TRP A 155 -3.89 12.09 -15.71
C TRP A 155 -5.07 12.03 -14.73
N GLY A 156 -4.78 11.78 -13.46
CA GLY A 156 -5.75 11.58 -12.39
C GLY A 156 -5.60 10.23 -11.73
N TYR A 157 -6.48 9.95 -10.80
CA TYR A 157 -6.53 8.71 -10.05
C TYR A 157 -6.65 7.48 -10.95
N THR A 158 -5.83 6.47 -10.67
CA THR A 158 -6.02 5.10 -11.17
C THR A 158 -5.67 4.08 -10.08
N PRO A 159 -6.27 2.86 -10.11
CA PRO A 159 -5.97 1.82 -9.11
C PRO A 159 -4.49 1.48 -8.98
N ALA A 160 -3.75 1.42 -10.07
CA ALA A 160 -2.33 1.06 -10.04
C ALA A 160 -1.46 2.14 -9.36
N TYR A 161 -1.75 3.42 -9.61
CA TYR A 161 -1.03 4.52 -8.94
C TYR A 161 -1.42 4.62 -7.45
N PHE A 162 -2.67 4.34 -7.11
CA PHE A 162 -3.06 4.15 -5.72
C PHE A 162 -2.23 3.04 -5.06
N LEU A 163 -2.05 1.90 -5.72
CA LEU A 163 -1.29 0.78 -5.18
C LEU A 163 0.20 1.15 -4.99
N SER A 164 0.82 1.89 -5.91
CA SER A 164 2.19 2.36 -5.72
C SER A 164 2.31 3.31 -4.53
N ALA A 165 1.38 4.24 -4.37
CA ALA A 165 1.33 5.17 -3.25
C ALA A 165 1.07 4.44 -1.91
N LYS A 166 0.19 3.45 -1.89
CA LYS A 166 -0.10 2.62 -0.71
C LYS A 166 1.17 2.04 -0.06
N PHE A 167 2.17 1.72 -0.86
CA PHE A 167 3.44 1.15 -0.41
C PHE A 167 4.60 2.16 -0.40
N ASN A 168 4.33 3.43 -0.67
CA ASN A 168 5.32 4.50 -0.83
C ASN A 168 6.41 4.14 -1.85
N LEU A 169 5.98 3.76 -3.06
CA LEU A 169 6.86 3.29 -4.14
C LEU A 169 6.97 4.31 -5.26
N HIS A 170 8.14 4.33 -5.90
CA HIS A 170 8.30 5.02 -7.18
C HIS A 170 7.26 4.51 -8.19
N ARG A 171 6.48 5.43 -8.79
CA ARG A 171 5.33 5.11 -9.64
C ARG A 171 5.67 4.22 -10.85
N ASN A 172 6.91 4.27 -11.36
CA ASN A 172 7.34 3.47 -12.50
C ASN A 172 7.20 1.96 -12.24
N TYR A 173 7.17 1.49 -10.99
CA TYR A 173 6.84 0.10 -10.69
C TYR A 173 5.40 -0.24 -11.12
N ALA A 174 4.44 0.64 -10.81
CA ALA A 174 3.06 0.43 -11.26
C ALA A 174 2.95 0.50 -12.79
N GLU A 175 3.60 1.47 -13.43
CA GLU A 175 3.65 1.60 -14.90
C GLU A 175 4.25 0.37 -15.56
N HIS A 176 5.36 -0.15 -15.02
CA HIS A 176 6.02 -1.34 -15.53
C HIS A 176 5.09 -2.57 -15.53
N TYR A 177 4.38 -2.79 -14.42
CA TYR A 177 3.46 -3.93 -14.32
C TYR A 177 2.18 -3.74 -15.13
N LEU A 178 1.66 -2.52 -15.25
CA LEU A 178 0.56 -2.20 -16.16
C LEU A 178 0.95 -2.48 -17.62
N GLY A 179 2.18 -2.14 -18.01
CA GLY A 179 2.72 -2.37 -19.35
C GLY A 179 2.85 -3.86 -19.73
N LYS A 180 2.85 -4.79 -18.75
CA LYS A 180 2.84 -6.24 -19.05
C LYS A 180 1.53 -6.70 -19.68
N GLY A 181 0.39 -6.06 -19.36
CA GLY A 181 -0.92 -6.34 -19.96
C GLY A 181 -1.61 -7.63 -19.52
N ASP A 182 -0.94 -8.48 -18.74
CA ASP A 182 -1.40 -9.80 -18.31
C ASP A 182 -1.61 -9.93 -16.79
N LEU A 183 -1.54 -8.81 -16.06
CA LEU A 183 -1.72 -8.73 -14.62
C LEU A 183 -3.03 -8.03 -14.27
N THR A 184 -3.74 -8.57 -13.29
CA THR A 184 -4.86 -7.87 -12.65
C THR A 184 -4.36 -6.86 -11.63
N ASN A 185 -5.19 -5.91 -11.20
CA ASN A 185 -4.85 -4.98 -10.10
C ASN A 185 -4.49 -5.73 -8.80
N ARG A 186 -5.08 -6.91 -8.58
CA ARG A 186 -4.74 -7.76 -7.44
C ARG A 186 -3.31 -8.29 -7.57
N ASP A 187 -2.94 -8.79 -8.76
CA ASP A 187 -1.60 -9.29 -9.02
C ASP A 187 -0.56 -8.17 -8.80
N ILE A 188 -0.82 -6.99 -9.34
CA ILE A 188 0.03 -5.79 -9.15
C ILE A 188 0.17 -5.47 -7.66
N ASN A 189 -0.94 -5.47 -6.90
CA ASN A 189 -0.89 -5.23 -5.46
C ASN A 189 0.03 -6.22 -4.73
N HIS A 190 -0.01 -7.51 -5.07
CA HIS A 190 0.85 -8.53 -4.47
C HIS A 190 2.32 -8.35 -4.84
N ILE A 191 2.61 -8.04 -6.10
CA ILE A 191 3.99 -7.83 -6.57
C ILE A 191 4.56 -6.56 -5.92
N LEU A 192 3.83 -5.47 -5.91
CA LEU A 192 4.26 -4.20 -5.29
C LEU A 192 4.51 -4.34 -3.78
N ALA A 193 3.69 -5.14 -3.09
CA ALA A 193 3.88 -5.42 -1.67
C ALA A 193 5.18 -6.19 -1.36
N ALA A 194 5.72 -6.92 -2.33
CA ALA A 194 6.97 -7.68 -2.19
C ALA A 194 8.24 -6.85 -2.42
N ILE A 195 8.12 -5.59 -2.85
CA ILE A 195 9.27 -4.72 -3.11
C ILE A 195 10.00 -4.41 -1.79
N ALA A 196 11.30 -4.72 -1.77
CA ALA A 196 12.16 -4.51 -0.62
C ALA A 196 12.26 -3.01 -0.23
N PRO A 197 12.35 -2.66 1.06
CA PRO A 197 12.38 -1.27 1.52
C PRO A 197 13.44 -0.39 0.83
N ASN A 198 14.63 -0.93 0.59
CA ASN A 198 15.75 -0.23 -0.06
C ASN A 198 15.60 -0.08 -1.60
N LYS A 199 14.56 -0.66 -2.20
CA LYS A 199 14.25 -0.56 -3.63
C LYS A 199 13.03 0.32 -3.93
N LYS A 200 12.41 0.90 -2.92
CA LYS A 200 11.13 1.62 -3.05
C LYS A 200 11.25 2.94 -3.81
N THR A 201 12.32 3.69 -3.58
CA THR A 201 12.44 5.10 -3.99
C THR A 201 13.07 5.29 -5.37
N VAL A 202 13.82 4.30 -5.84
CA VAL A 202 14.44 4.30 -7.16
C VAL A 202 13.92 3.09 -7.94
N PHE A 203 13.40 3.33 -9.12
CA PHE A 203 12.90 2.26 -9.99
C PHE A 203 14.05 1.44 -10.56
N ASP A 204 13.96 0.13 -10.42
CA ASP A 204 14.90 -0.85 -10.95
C ASP A 204 14.12 -1.86 -11.81
N ALA A 205 14.23 -1.72 -13.13
CA ALA A 205 13.47 -2.54 -14.08
C ALA A 205 13.84 -4.02 -14.01
N ALA A 206 15.13 -4.36 -13.85
CA ALA A 206 15.59 -5.75 -13.77
C ALA A 206 15.06 -6.43 -12.49
N TYR A 207 15.06 -5.71 -11.37
CA TYR A 207 14.47 -6.17 -10.13
C TYR A 207 12.94 -6.34 -10.25
N ALA A 208 12.26 -5.42 -10.93
CA ALA A 208 10.83 -5.53 -11.18
C ALA A 208 10.49 -6.76 -12.04
N ASP A 209 11.29 -7.06 -13.08
CA ASP A 209 11.13 -8.26 -13.91
C ASP A 209 11.39 -9.56 -13.11
N THR A 210 12.33 -9.54 -12.19
CA THR A 210 12.57 -10.67 -11.28
C THR A 210 11.33 -10.95 -10.44
N LEU A 211 10.76 -9.94 -9.78
CA LEU A 211 9.54 -10.09 -8.98
C LEU A 211 8.33 -10.55 -9.81
N TYR A 212 8.19 -10.03 -11.03
CA TYR A 212 7.14 -10.47 -11.96
C TYR A 212 7.28 -11.96 -12.27
N THR A 213 8.49 -12.41 -12.62
CA THR A 213 8.77 -13.80 -12.96
C THR A 213 8.53 -14.73 -11.76
N GLU A 214 8.99 -14.34 -10.58
CA GLU A 214 8.74 -15.07 -9.33
C GLU A 214 7.26 -15.18 -9.02
N TYR A 215 6.49 -14.08 -9.21
CA TYR A 215 5.05 -14.07 -9.01
C TYR A 215 4.33 -15.02 -9.97
N LYS A 216 4.66 -14.96 -11.26
CA LYS A 216 4.08 -15.84 -12.30
C LYS A 216 4.40 -17.30 -12.03
N ASN A 217 5.63 -17.63 -11.62
CA ASN A 217 6.06 -19.01 -11.35
C ASN A 217 5.36 -19.63 -10.12
N ARG A 218 4.82 -18.82 -9.21
CA ARG A 218 4.03 -19.30 -8.06
C ARG A 218 2.55 -19.57 -8.40
N ARG A 219 2.07 -19.12 -9.54
CA ARG A 219 0.68 -19.35 -9.96
C ARG A 219 0.56 -20.72 -10.60
N ILE A 220 -0.48 -21.42 -10.19
CA ILE A 220 -0.85 -22.74 -10.70
C ILE A 220 -2.32 -22.75 -11.10
N ASP A 221 -2.72 -23.71 -11.94
CA ASP A 221 -4.13 -24.04 -12.11
C ASP A 221 -4.60 -24.88 -10.92
N ASP A 222 -5.35 -24.27 -10.01
CA ASP A 222 -5.88 -24.88 -8.79
C ASP A 222 -7.39 -25.20 -8.89
N ALA A 223 -7.98 -25.11 -10.08
CA ALA A 223 -9.43 -25.33 -10.26
C ALA A 223 -9.87 -26.73 -9.81
N GLY A 224 -9.10 -27.75 -10.15
CA GLY A 224 -9.36 -29.15 -9.74
C GLY A 224 -9.26 -29.33 -8.22
N ALA A 225 -8.21 -28.80 -7.61
CA ALA A 225 -8.02 -28.83 -6.16
C ALA A 225 -9.14 -28.12 -5.41
N LEU A 226 -9.52 -26.91 -5.87
CA LEU A 226 -10.63 -26.15 -5.28
C LEU A 226 -11.96 -26.90 -5.41
N ALA A 227 -12.25 -27.50 -6.56
CA ALA A 227 -13.46 -28.29 -6.74
C ALA A 227 -13.51 -29.52 -5.79
N ALA A 228 -12.37 -30.17 -5.55
CA ALA A 228 -12.27 -31.26 -4.59
C ALA A 228 -12.51 -30.79 -3.15
N LEU A 229 -11.86 -29.69 -2.76
CA LEU A 229 -12.02 -29.07 -1.42
C LEU A 229 -13.44 -28.52 -1.22
N GLN A 230 -14.07 -27.97 -2.26
CA GLN A 230 -15.46 -27.54 -2.21
C GLN A 230 -16.40 -28.72 -1.92
N ARG A 231 -16.21 -29.88 -2.55
CA ARG A 231 -16.97 -31.09 -2.23
C ARG A 231 -16.74 -31.57 -0.78
N ALA A 232 -15.53 -31.37 -0.25
CA ALA A 232 -15.19 -31.79 1.10
C ALA A 232 -15.80 -30.86 2.19
N PHE A 233 -15.90 -29.55 1.92
CA PHE A 233 -16.23 -28.54 2.94
C PHE A 233 -17.61 -27.91 2.78
N ALA A 234 -18.24 -27.94 1.61
CA ALA A 234 -19.52 -27.27 1.39
C ALA A 234 -20.61 -27.77 2.35
N GLY A 235 -21.26 -26.83 3.03
CA GLY A 235 -22.32 -27.11 3.99
C GLY A 235 -21.86 -27.73 5.32
N LYS A 236 -20.55 -27.92 5.53
CA LYS A 236 -19.98 -28.57 6.71
C LYS A 236 -19.67 -27.58 7.84
N THR A 237 -19.72 -28.08 9.08
CA THR A 237 -19.11 -27.44 10.25
C THR A 237 -17.66 -27.87 10.36
N VAL A 238 -16.73 -26.93 10.23
CA VAL A 238 -15.29 -27.20 10.21
C VAL A 238 -14.63 -26.67 11.48
N LEU A 239 -13.93 -27.53 12.21
CA LEU A 239 -13.05 -27.10 13.31
C LEU A 239 -11.67 -26.72 12.74
N VAL A 240 -11.21 -25.51 13.04
CA VAL A 240 -9.87 -25.03 12.68
C VAL A 240 -8.97 -25.04 13.90
N LEU A 241 -7.91 -25.85 13.86
CA LEU A 241 -6.85 -25.88 14.86
C LEU A 241 -5.66 -25.07 14.40
N ALA A 242 -5.32 -24.00 15.11
CA ALA A 242 -4.17 -23.16 14.83
C ALA A 242 -3.11 -23.25 15.94
N PRO A 243 -1.79 -23.13 15.65
CA PRO A 243 -0.71 -23.30 16.62
C PRO A 243 -0.57 -22.07 17.51
N GLY A 244 -1.55 -21.82 18.37
CA GLY A 244 -1.53 -20.77 19.40
C GLY A 244 -1.09 -21.31 20.75
N GLY A 245 -0.47 -20.48 21.60
CA GLY A 245 -0.04 -20.88 22.94
C GLY A 245 -1.18 -21.35 23.85
N SER A 246 -2.42 -20.94 23.57
CA SER A 246 -3.63 -21.38 24.29
C SER A 246 -4.09 -22.79 23.92
N LEU A 247 -3.72 -23.31 22.76
CA LEU A 247 -4.24 -24.61 22.28
C LEU A 247 -3.93 -25.76 23.24
N ALA A 248 -2.71 -25.81 23.76
CA ALA A 248 -2.33 -26.84 24.74
C ALA A 248 -3.08 -26.72 26.06
N ALA A 249 -3.34 -25.49 26.53
CA ALA A 249 -4.13 -25.21 27.74
C ALA A 249 -5.62 -25.53 27.56
N GLU A 250 -6.13 -25.46 26.32
CA GLU A 250 -7.55 -25.65 25.98
C GLU A 250 -7.82 -26.97 25.24
N ALA A 251 -6.91 -27.95 25.31
CA ALA A 251 -7.06 -29.23 24.60
C ALA A 251 -8.40 -29.94 24.89
N GLY A 252 -8.91 -29.84 26.11
CA GLY A 252 -10.22 -30.37 26.47
C GLY A 252 -11.39 -29.70 25.75
N ARG A 253 -11.33 -28.39 25.55
CA ARG A 253 -12.33 -27.64 24.75
C ARG A 253 -12.23 -27.96 23.26
N ALA A 254 -10.98 -28.11 22.76
CA ALA A 254 -10.75 -28.53 21.39
C ALA A 254 -11.32 -29.93 21.12
N ALA A 255 -11.18 -30.88 22.05
CA ALA A 255 -11.77 -32.21 21.93
C ALA A 255 -13.33 -32.18 21.91
N VAL A 256 -13.96 -31.31 22.72
CA VAL A 256 -15.41 -31.10 22.68
C VAL A 256 -15.86 -30.49 21.37
N ALA A 257 -15.12 -29.51 20.86
CA ALA A 257 -15.42 -28.89 19.56
C ALA A 257 -15.21 -29.87 18.40
N ALA A 258 -14.20 -30.76 18.49
CA ALA A 258 -13.96 -31.82 17.51
C ALA A 258 -15.17 -32.78 17.38
N ALA A 259 -15.80 -33.09 18.48
CA ALA A 259 -17.02 -33.94 18.49
C ALA A 259 -18.26 -33.27 17.84
N GLN A 260 -18.24 -31.98 17.66
CA GLN A 260 -19.30 -31.17 17.02
C GLN A 260 -19.01 -30.79 15.57
N ALA A 261 -17.81 -31.06 15.09
CA ALA A 261 -17.37 -30.73 13.74
C ALA A 261 -17.60 -31.90 12.78
N ASP A 262 -17.97 -31.58 11.56
CA ASP A 262 -18.02 -32.57 10.46
C ASP A 262 -16.63 -32.85 9.87
N VAL A 263 -15.72 -31.85 10.00
CA VAL A 263 -14.34 -31.92 9.48
C VAL A 263 -13.41 -31.12 10.40
N ILE A 264 -12.22 -31.67 10.63
CA ILE A 264 -11.16 -31.04 11.41
C ILE A 264 -9.99 -30.69 10.51
N VAL A 265 -9.57 -29.42 10.51
CA VAL A 265 -8.42 -28.94 9.72
C VAL A 265 -7.42 -28.26 10.62
N SER A 266 -6.16 -28.70 10.60
CA SER A 266 -5.06 -28.04 11.29
C SER A 266 -4.29 -27.09 10.36
N ALA A 267 -3.73 -26.00 10.90
CA ALA A 267 -3.00 -24.99 10.14
C ALA A 267 -1.52 -24.92 10.55
N ASN A 268 -0.60 -25.25 9.65
CA ASN A 268 0.87 -25.23 9.84
C ASN A 268 1.41 -26.14 10.98
N PHE A 269 0.67 -27.14 11.37
CA PHE A 269 1.11 -28.18 12.31
C PHE A 269 0.14 -29.37 12.25
N VAL A 270 0.51 -30.49 12.85
CA VAL A 270 -0.38 -31.62 13.12
C VAL A 270 -0.45 -31.80 14.63
N PRO A 271 -1.64 -31.70 15.24
CA PRO A 271 -1.78 -31.92 16.68
C PRO A 271 -1.55 -33.40 17.05
N ASP A 272 -1.07 -33.66 18.25
CA ASP A 272 -0.86 -34.99 18.82
C ASP A 272 -2.07 -35.56 19.57
N PHE A 273 -3.02 -34.68 19.94
CA PHE A 273 -4.20 -35.04 20.74
C PHE A 273 -5.46 -35.37 19.90
N VAL A 274 -5.44 -35.06 18.61
CA VAL A 274 -6.52 -35.39 17.66
C VAL A 274 -5.95 -35.50 16.25
N THR A 275 -6.37 -36.51 15.49
CA THR A 275 -5.97 -36.62 14.08
C THR A 275 -6.89 -35.73 13.25
N PRO A 276 -6.38 -34.69 12.55
CA PRO A 276 -7.21 -33.88 11.68
C PRO A 276 -7.56 -34.64 10.39
N ASP A 277 -8.69 -34.27 9.77
CA ASP A 277 -9.07 -34.78 8.44
C ASP A 277 -8.18 -34.19 7.33
N TYR A 278 -7.66 -32.96 7.55
CA TYR A 278 -6.73 -32.28 6.65
C TYR A 278 -5.69 -31.46 7.45
N ALA A 279 -4.47 -31.41 6.93
CA ALA A 279 -3.45 -30.50 7.43
C ALA A 279 -3.12 -29.44 6.34
N PHE A 280 -3.36 -28.17 6.66
CA PHE A 280 -3.12 -27.03 5.79
C PHE A 280 -1.78 -26.36 6.09
N PHE A 281 -0.88 -26.27 5.10
CA PHE A 281 0.41 -25.64 5.25
C PHE A 281 0.61 -24.49 4.26
N THR A 282 1.16 -23.38 4.77
CA THR A 282 1.49 -22.17 4.00
C THR A 282 2.94 -21.70 4.23
N ASN A 283 3.61 -22.22 5.25
CA ASN A 283 4.92 -21.75 5.72
C ASN A 283 5.96 -22.83 5.58
N ALA A 284 7.00 -22.58 4.75
CA ALA A 284 8.09 -23.50 4.49
C ALA A 284 8.91 -23.90 5.74
N LYS A 285 8.94 -23.03 6.78
CA LYS A 285 9.61 -23.36 8.06
C LYS A 285 8.82 -24.35 8.94
N ARG A 286 7.54 -24.55 8.63
CA ARG A 286 6.63 -25.44 9.36
C ARG A 286 6.26 -26.69 8.59
N PHE A 287 6.52 -26.72 7.31
CA PHE A 287 6.24 -27.83 6.42
C PHE A 287 7.53 -28.62 6.18
N ASP A 288 7.54 -29.86 6.60
CA ASP A 288 8.62 -30.80 6.33
C ASP A 288 8.24 -31.68 5.13
N VAL A 289 8.96 -31.52 4.02
CA VAL A 289 8.69 -32.25 2.79
C VAL A 289 8.97 -33.76 2.93
N ASP A 290 9.87 -34.16 3.84
CA ASP A 290 10.28 -35.55 4.04
C ASP A 290 9.41 -36.25 5.10
N ALA A 291 8.67 -35.52 5.92
CA ALA A 291 7.82 -36.10 6.97
C ALA A 291 6.63 -36.86 6.39
N ALA A 292 6.25 -37.97 7.03
CA ALA A 292 4.97 -38.63 6.80
C ALA A 292 3.86 -37.91 7.59
N TYR A 293 2.74 -37.60 6.92
CA TYR A 293 1.60 -36.95 7.55
C TYR A 293 0.44 -37.96 7.71
N PRO A 294 -0.27 -37.93 8.86
CA PRO A 294 -1.35 -38.90 9.14
C PRO A 294 -2.66 -38.59 8.42
N CYS A 295 -2.73 -37.53 7.66
CA CYS A 295 -3.94 -37.05 6.98
C CYS A 295 -3.59 -36.40 5.63
N PRO A 296 -4.57 -36.25 4.73
CA PRO A 296 -4.44 -35.50 3.50
C PRO A 296 -3.93 -34.07 3.70
N LEU A 297 -3.10 -33.61 2.76
CA LEU A 297 -2.49 -32.30 2.81
C LEU A 297 -3.22 -31.30 1.92
N ILE A 298 -3.34 -30.08 2.41
CA ILE A 298 -3.68 -28.89 1.63
C ILE A 298 -2.48 -27.96 1.68
N LEU A 299 -1.84 -27.72 0.54
CA LEU A 299 -0.65 -26.90 0.43
C LEU A 299 -0.95 -25.61 -0.36
N THR A 300 -0.23 -24.56 -0.04
CA THR A 300 -0.24 -23.35 -0.88
C THR A 300 0.89 -23.40 -1.91
N SER A 301 0.71 -22.77 -3.07
CA SER A 301 1.60 -22.86 -4.23
C SER A 301 3.02 -22.30 -4.04
N ASN A 302 3.29 -21.62 -2.91
CA ASN A 302 4.63 -21.21 -2.51
C ASN A 302 5.43 -22.34 -1.86
N LEU A 303 4.78 -23.47 -1.51
CA LEU A 303 5.45 -24.66 -1.01
C LEU A 303 5.70 -25.60 -2.18
N ARG A 304 6.98 -25.90 -2.43
CA ARG A 304 7.37 -26.90 -3.44
C ARG A 304 7.37 -28.26 -2.76
N ALA A 305 6.49 -29.16 -3.20
CA ALA A 305 6.43 -30.51 -2.69
C ALA A 305 5.99 -31.45 -3.80
N ASP A 306 6.73 -32.55 -3.95
CA ASP A 306 6.31 -33.71 -4.74
C ASP A 306 5.54 -34.66 -3.80
N LYS A 307 4.34 -34.24 -3.39
CA LYS A 307 3.46 -34.98 -2.49
C LYS A 307 2.04 -34.97 -3.03
N ASP A 308 1.32 -36.04 -2.77
CA ASP A 308 -0.12 -36.10 -3.01
C ASP A 308 -0.83 -35.13 -2.08
N ALA A 309 -1.17 -33.97 -2.61
CA ALA A 309 -1.76 -32.85 -1.86
C ALA A 309 -2.69 -32.01 -2.75
N ALA A 310 -3.73 -31.45 -2.14
CA ALA A 310 -4.51 -30.41 -2.78
C ALA A 310 -3.72 -29.09 -2.74
N VAL A 311 -3.16 -28.66 -3.88
CA VAL A 311 -2.39 -27.40 -3.92
C VAL A 311 -3.26 -26.26 -4.41
N VAL A 312 -3.30 -25.16 -3.65
CA VAL A 312 -4.08 -23.95 -3.95
C VAL A 312 -3.19 -22.72 -4.07
N ASN A 313 -3.60 -21.75 -4.87
CA ASN A 313 -2.83 -20.53 -5.07
C ASN A 313 -2.64 -19.74 -3.78
N TYR A 314 -1.39 -19.54 -3.35
CA TYR A 314 -1.02 -18.74 -2.18
C TYR A 314 -1.59 -17.34 -2.25
N ASP A 315 -1.41 -16.64 -3.37
CA ASP A 315 -1.80 -15.24 -3.55
C ASP A 315 -3.32 -15.04 -3.58
N ARG A 316 -4.09 -16.11 -3.79
CA ARG A 316 -5.56 -16.09 -3.63
C ARG A 316 -5.98 -15.96 -2.18
N LEU A 317 -5.24 -16.57 -1.28
CA LEU A 317 -5.57 -16.68 0.14
C LEU A 317 -4.86 -15.62 1.00
N SER A 318 -3.66 -15.21 0.60
CA SER A 318 -2.91 -14.16 1.27
C SER A 318 -3.52 -12.77 1.07
N ALA A 319 -3.13 -11.82 1.91
CA ALA A 319 -3.41 -10.39 1.75
C ALA A 319 -2.10 -9.60 1.88
N THR A 320 -2.11 -8.35 1.44
CA THR A 320 -0.93 -7.47 1.46
C THR A 320 -0.85 -6.60 2.71
N ASP A 321 -1.70 -6.87 3.70
CA ASP A 321 -1.66 -6.26 5.04
C ASP A 321 -0.70 -7.00 5.98
N ALA A 322 -0.50 -6.44 7.17
CA ALA A 322 0.40 -7.00 8.19
C ALA A 322 0.03 -8.43 8.63
N GLN A 323 -1.21 -8.86 8.41
CA GLN A 323 -1.71 -10.20 8.75
C GLN A 323 -1.84 -11.12 7.54
N GLY A 324 -1.42 -10.65 6.36
CA GLY A 324 -1.64 -11.33 5.07
C GLY A 324 -1.08 -12.74 4.99
N GLY A 325 0.03 -13.00 5.65
CA GLY A 325 0.67 -14.32 5.74
C GLY A 325 0.19 -15.20 6.90
N ASN A 326 -0.83 -14.79 7.66
CA ASN A 326 -1.36 -15.62 8.76
C ASN A 326 -2.10 -16.84 8.22
N SER A 327 -1.59 -18.03 8.55
CA SER A 327 -2.11 -19.31 8.04
C SER A 327 -3.56 -19.59 8.44
N ALA A 328 -3.95 -19.25 9.67
CA ALA A 328 -5.32 -19.45 10.10
C ALA A 328 -6.30 -18.55 9.32
N LEU A 329 -5.94 -17.29 9.08
CA LEU A 329 -6.76 -16.39 8.25
C LEU A 329 -6.82 -16.87 6.79
N MET A 330 -5.72 -17.39 6.25
CA MET A 330 -5.69 -17.97 4.90
C MET A 330 -6.60 -19.20 4.80
N LEU A 331 -6.56 -20.07 5.82
CA LEU A 331 -7.47 -21.23 5.90
C LEU A 331 -8.94 -20.79 6.00
N LEU A 332 -9.26 -19.79 6.83
CA LEU A 332 -10.62 -19.26 6.91
C LEU A 332 -11.12 -18.73 5.56
N ARG A 333 -10.27 -18.05 4.79
CA ARG A 333 -10.60 -17.59 3.44
C ARG A 333 -10.86 -18.76 2.48
N LEU A 334 -10.05 -19.81 2.56
CA LEU A 334 -10.25 -21.03 1.77
C LEU A 334 -11.57 -21.72 2.12
N LEU A 335 -11.86 -21.93 3.40
CA LEU A 335 -13.09 -22.54 3.88
C LEU A 335 -14.34 -21.76 3.46
N ARG A 336 -14.28 -20.43 3.56
CA ARG A 336 -15.34 -19.56 3.06
C ARG A 336 -15.56 -19.72 1.55
N GLN A 337 -14.47 -19.77 0.76
CA GLN A 337 -14.53 -19.96 -0.68
C GLN A 337 -15.10 -21.33 -1.04
N CYS A 338 -14.81 -22.35 -0.24
CA CYS A 338 -15.31 -23.70 -0.40
C CYS A 338 -16.74 -23.91 0.16
N GLY A 339 -17.38 -22.88 0.71
CA GLY A 339 -18.77 -22.95 1.14
C GLY A 339 -19.00 -23.66 2.46
N ALA A 340 -18.02 -23.67 3.39
CA ALA A 340 -18.22 -24.15 4.75
C ALA A 340 -19.36 -23.38 5.43
N ALA A 341 -20.30 -24.12 6.08
CA ALA A 341 -21.47 -23.52 6.71
C ALA A 341 -21.12 -22.84 8.04
N ARG A 342 -20.18 -23.42 8.80
CA ARG A 342 -19.74 -22.93 10.10
C ARG A 342 -18.27 -23.24 10.32
N VAL A 343 -17.55 -22.36 11.01
CA VAL A 343 -16.18 -22.59 11.49
C VAL A 343 -16.15 -22.43 13.00
N LEU A 344 -15.53 -23.41 13.66
CA LEU A 344 -15.32 -23.48 15.11
C LEU A 344 -13.85 -23.21 15.44
#